data_62785f71a58a66f9a78f3797d0e449be
#
_entry.id   62785f71a58a66f9a78f3797d0e449be
#
_cell.length_a   1.000
_cell.length_b   1.000
_cell.length_c   1.000
_cell.angle_alpha   90.00
_cell.angle_beta   90.00
_cell.angle_gamma   90.00
#
_symmetry.space_group_name_H-M   'P 1'
#
loop_
_entity.id
_entity.type
_entity.pdbx_description
1 polymer ?
#
loop_
_entity_poly.entity_id
_entity_poly.type
_entity_poly.pdbx_seq_one_letter_code
_entity_poly.pdbx_strand_id
1 'polypeptide(L)'
;MISKSMVIAAGLIAVSSTFAFADNGLVTKPSKYSVTDTIEKFEAAIKAKSAGGWVVFTRIDHAAAAKEAGLQMRPRTVIVFGNPKGGTPPMTKSATLAMDLPMKALVWQDDQDKVWLTYNSSEYGAKVIYPRHGLSVPEEAAKGLEKFLTDASDQSTQ
;
A
#
# COMPACT_ATOMS: atom_id res chain seq x y z
N MET A 1 11.17 -13.74 -67.78
CA MET A 1 11.28 -12.63 -66.85
C MET A 1 10.42 -12.97 -65.65
N ILE A 2 11.03 -13.37 -64.53
CA ILE A 2 10.33 -13.79 -63.32
C ILE A 2 10.49 -12.66 -62.30
N SER A 3 9.37 -11.98 -61.97
CA SER A 3 9.34 -10.92 -60.98
C SER A 3 9.30 -11.54 -59.56
N LYS A 4 10.31 -11.22 -58.74
CA LYS A 4 10.37 -11.61 -57.34
C LYS A 4 9.65 -10.54 -56.51
N SER A 5 8.46 -10.86 -55.98
CA SER A 5 7.79 -10.03 -54.99
C SER A 5 8.46 -10.20 -53.63
N MET A 6 8.98 -9.10 -53.09
CA MET A 6 9.60 -9.03 -51.77
C MET A 6 8.52 -8.69 -50.74
N VAL A 7 8.19 -9.66 -49.87
CA VAL A 7 7.28 -9.47 -48.74
C VAL A 7 8.09 -8.90 -47.58
N ILE A 8 7.81 -7.65 -47.22
CA ILE A 8 8.37 -6.99 -46.03
C ILE A 8 7.45 -7.34 -44.88
N ALA A 9 7.91 -8.20 -43.98
CA ALA A 9 7.23 -8.45 -42.69
C ALA A 9 7.54 -7.32 -41.73
N ALA A 10 6.58 -6.46 -41.46
CA ALA A 10 6.67 -5.45 -40.40
C ALA A 10 6.49 -6.13 -39.06
N GLY A 11 7.59 -6.32 -38.32
CA GLY A 11 7.55 -6.79 -36.93
C GLY A 11 7.03 -5.70 -36.01
N LEU A 12 5.87 -5.94 -35.38
CA LEU A 12 5.33 -5.10 -34.34
C LEU A 12 6.15 -5.33 -33.05
N ILE A 13 7.05 -4.40 -32.72
CA ILE A 13 7.74 -4.41 -31.42
C ILE A 13 6.77 -3.82 -30.40
N ALA A 14 6.17 -4.69 -29.59
CA ALA A 14 5.43 -4.27 -28.41
C ALA A 14 6.41 -3.72 -27.36
N VAL A 15 6.52 -2.40 -27.29
CA VAL A 15 7.27 -1.73 -26.21
C VAL A 15 6.42 -1.83 -24.94
N SER A 16 6.71 -2.82 -24.10
CA SER A 16 6.20 -2.89 -22.74
C SER A 16 6.84 -1.76 -21.94
N SER A 17 6.12 -0.66 -21.78
CA SER A 17 6.52 0.43 -20.90
C SER A 17 6.42 -0.06 -19.46
N THR A 18 7.52 -0.57 -18.92
CA THR A 18 7.69 -0.73 -17.47
C THR A 18 7.83 0.68 -16.89
N PHE A 19 6.76 1.21 -16.30
CA PHE A 19 6.85 2.40 -15.47
C PHE A 19 7.70 2.03 -14.26
N ALA A 20 8.98 2.36 -14.29
CA ALA A 20 9.81 2.42 -13.11
C ALA A 20 9.32 3.62 -12.28
N PHE A 21 8.41 3.36 -11.31
CA PHE A 21 8.18 4.34 -10.27
C PHE A 21 9.50 4.49 -9.52
N ALA A 22 10.01 5.73 -9.42
CA ALA A 22 11.08 6.01 -8.48
C ALA A 22 10.66 5.45 -7.13
N ASP A 23 11.55 4.73 -6.45
CA ASP A 23 11.27 4.15 -5.14
C ASP A 23 11.00 5.28 -4.14
N ASN A 24 9.72 5.67 -4.05
CA ASN A 24 9.23 6.68 -3.11
C ASN A 24 8.75 6.06 -1.79
N GLY A 25 9.04 4.77 -1.59
CA GLY A 25 8.63 4.01 -0.42
C GLY A 25 7.16 3.56 -0.43
N LEU A 26 6.42 3.77 -1.52
CA LEU A 26 5.05 3.31 -1.67
C LEU A 26 4.98 1.98 -2.42
N VAL A 27 4.22 1.04 -1.88
CA VAL A 27 3.77 -0.17 -2.57
C VAL A 27 2.32 0.04 -3.00
N THR A 28 2.04 -0.09 -4.29
CA THR A 28 0.69 0.07 -4.85
C THR A 28 0.30 -1.18 -5.63
N LYS A 29 -0.82 -1.79 -5.26
CA LYS A 29 -1.35 -3.01 -5.90
C LYS A 29 -2.75 -2.74 -6.50
N PRO A 30 -3.02 -3.18 -7.74
CA PRO A 30 -4.37 -3.12 -8.28
C PRO A 30 -5.27 -4.13 -7.56
N SER A 31 -6.50 -3.75 -7.26
CA SER A 31 -7.50 -4.66 -6.72
C SER A 31 -8.51 -5.06 -7.79
N LYS A 32 -8.90 -6.34 -7.79
CA LYS A 32 -10.01 -6.84 -8.62
C LYS A 32 -11.38 -6.65 -7.97
N TYR A 33 -11.39 -6.15 -6.73
CA TYR A 33 -12.60 -5.95 -5.94
C TYR A 33 -13.04 -4.49 -5.94
N SER A 34 -14.26 -4.24 -5.47
CA SER A 34 -14.73 -2.88 -5.18
C SER A 34 -13.90 -2.22 -4.08
N VAL A 35 -14.01 -0.89 -3.93
CA VAL A 35 -13.35 -0.16 -2.83
C VAL A 35 -13.78 -0.74 -1.47
N THR A 36 -15.08 -0.94 -1.27
CA THR A 36 -15.63 -1.50 -0.01
C THR A 36 -15.08 -2.89 0.27
N ASP A 37 -15.16 -3.80 -0.71
CA ASP A 37 -14.68 -5.17 -0.52
C ASP A 37 -13.17 -5.21 -0.26
N THR A 38 -12.38 -4.37 -0.95
CA THR A 38 -10.94 -4.28 -0.74
C THR A 38 -10.62 -3.85 0.69
N ILE A 39 -11.33 -2.84 1.22
CA ILE A 39 -11.20 -2.38 2.60
C ILE A 39 -11.53 -3.51 3.58
N GLU A 40 -12.68 -4.16 3.41
CA GLU A 40 -13.15 -5.21 4.31
C GLU A 40 -12.21 -6.43 4.33
N LYS A 41 -11.73 -6.83 3.16
CA LYS A 41 -10.74 -7.92 3.03
C LYS A 41 -9.41 -7.57 3.69
N PHE A 42 -8.90 -6.34 3.50
CA PHE A 42 -7.66 -5.91 4.13
C PHE A 42 -7.78 -5.88 5.65
N GLU A 43 -8.88 -5.34 6.18
CA GLU A 43 -9.13 -5.39 7.63
C GLU A 43 -9.29 -6.82 8.16
N ALA A 44 -9.96 -7.71 7.42
CA ALA A 44 -10.08 -9.10 7.80
C ALA A 44 -8.71 -9.79 7.87
N ALA A 45 -7.80 -9.50 6.91
CA ALA A 45 -6.44 -10.01 6.92
C ALA A 45 -5.65 -9.53 8.15
N ILE A 46 -5.81 -8.25 8.55
CA ILE A 46 -5.21 -7.70 9.77
C ILE A 46 -5.80 -8.40 11.01
N LYS A 47 -7.13 -8.47 11.11
CA LYS A 47 -7.84 -9.09 12.24
C LYS A 47 -7.49 -10.57 12.42
N ALA A 48 -7.23 -11.30 11.34
CA ALA A 48 -6.76 -12.68 11.38
C ALA A 48 -5.40 -12.85 12.10
N LYS A 49 -4.63 -11.77 12.26
CA LYS A 49 -3.37 -11.73 13.00
C LYS A 49 -3.49 -11.09 14.39
N SER A 50 -4.70 -10.94 14.91
CA SER A 50 -4.97 -10.32 16.22
C SER A 50 -4.30 -11.04 17.39
N ALA A 51 -4.17 -12.36 17.35
CA ALA A 51 -3.41 -13.13 18.34
C ALA A 51 -1.94 -12.66 18.44
N GLY A 52 -1.34 -12.21 17.34
CA GLY A 52 -0.02 -11.56 17.27
C GLY A 52 0.00 -10.09 17.70
N GLY A 53 -1.15 -9.53 18.07
CA GLY A 53 -1.28 -8.14 18.54
C GLY A 53 -1.65 -7.13 17.46
N TRP A 54 -1.99 -7.57 16.24
CA TRP A 54 -2.42 -6.69 15.16
C TRP A 54 -3.85 -6.21 15.34
N VAL A 55 -4.07 -4.90 15.12
CA VAL A 55 -5.38 -4.25 15.27
C VAL A 55 -5.62 -3.24 14.15
N VAL A 56 -6.88 -3.05 13.80
CA VAL A 56 -7.37 -1.90 13.05
C VAL A 56 -7.86 -0.87 14.04
N PHE A 57 -7.32 0.35 14.00
CA PHE A 57 -7.69 1.43 14.90
C PHE A 57 -8.92 2.19 14.39
N THR A 58 -8.89 2.60 13.11
CA THR A 58 -9.98 3.39 12.51
C THR A 58 -9.87 3.40 11.00
N ARG A 59 -10.92 3.94 10.36
CA ARG A 59 -10.96 4.34 8.95
C ARG A 59 -11.10 5.85 8.86
N ILE A 60 -10.51 6.46 7.84
CA ILE A 60 -10.69 7.87 7.49
C ILE A 60 -11.16 7.91 6.04
N ASP A 61 -12.43 8.28 5.84
CA ASP A 61 -13.03 8.42 4.51
C ASP A 61 -12.89 9.87 4.03
N HIS A 62 -11.89 10.10 3.18
CA HIS A 62 -11.63 11.44 2.62
C HIS A 62 -12.71 11.88 1.64
N ALA A 63 -13.37 10.94 0.93
CA ALA A 63 -14.44 11.29 0.00
C ALA A 63 -15.69 11.74 0.76
N ALA A 64 -16.03 11.09 1.88
CA ALA A 64 -17.11 11.54 2.75
C ALA A 64 -16.83 12.93 3.34
N ALA A 65 -15.62 13.14 3.85
CA ALA A 65 -15.21 14.46 4.38
C ALA A 65 -15.25 15.56 3.29
N ALA A 66 -14.82 15.27 2.07
CA ALA A 66 -14.92 16.21 0.95
C ALA A 66 -16.38 16.57 0.65
N LYS A 67 -17.28 15.56 0.64
CA LYS A 67 -18.72 15.78 0.42
C LYS A 67 -19.34 16.67 1.50
N GLU A 68 -18.98 16.49 2.76
CA GLU A 68 -19.43 17.36 3.87
C GLU A 68 -18.95 18.81 3.68
N ALA A 69 -17.77 19.01 3.09
CA ALA A 69 -17.23 20.32 2.74
C ALA A 69 -17.79 20.90 1.41
N GLY A 70 -18.76 20.25 0.77
CA GLY A 70 -19.33 20.67 -0.50
C GLY A 70 -18.45 20.41 -1.72
N LEU A 71 -17.44 19.54 -1.58
CA LEU A 71 -16.48 19.18 -2.64
C LEU A 71 -16.76 17.76 -3.15
N GLN A 72 -16.22 17.47 -4.34
CA GLN A 72 -16.30 16.12 -4.93
C GLN A 72 -14.92 15.45 -4.90
N MET A 73 -14.90 14.22 -4.50
CA MET A 73 -13.69 13.38 -4.51
C MET A 73 -14.08 11.93 -4.82
N ARG A 74 -13.31 11.26 -5.67
CA ARG A 74 -13.44 9.81 -5.87
C ARG A 74 -13.13 9.07 -4.57
N PRO A 75 -13.63 7.83 -4.38
CA PRO A 75 -13.39 7.05 -3.18
C PRO A 75 -11.91 7.02 -2.78
N ARG A 76 -11.62 7.43 -1.54
CA ARG A 76 -10.29 7.40 -0.91
C ARG A 76 -10.47 7.19 0.58
N THR A 77 -10.16 5.98 1.04
CA THR A 77 -10.29 5.61 2.44
C THR A 77 -8.95 5.13 2.98
N VAL A 78 -8.48 5.77 4.03
CA VAL A 78 -7.29 5.35 4.79
C VAL A 78 -7.73 4.39 5.89
N ILE A 79 -7.08 3.23 5.97
CA ILE A 79 -7.18 2.28 7.07
C ILE A 79 -5.97 2.52 7.97
N VAL A 80 -6.22 2.85 9.23
CA VAL A 80 -5.19 3.05 10.26
C VAL A 80 -5.07 1.77 11.06
N PHE A 81 -3.91 1.13 11.03
CA PHE A 81 -3.68 -0.17 11.63
C PHE A 81 -2.26 -0.30 12.19
N GLY A 82 -2.05 -1.27 13.05
CA GLY A 82 -0.72 -1.49 13.62
C GLY A 82 -0.70 -2.61 14.65
N ASN A 83 0.45 -2.74 15.29
CA ASN A 83 0.66 -3.70 16.37
C ASN A 83 1.17 -2.97 17.62
N PRO A 84 0.31 -2.70 18.61
CA PRO A 84 0.71 -2.05 19.86
C PRO A 84 1.87 -2.74 20.58
N LYS A 85 1.93 -4.10 20.55
CA LYS A 85 3.04 -4.84 21.16
C LYS A 85 4.38 -4.55 20.50
N GLY A 86 4.39 -4.36 19.17
CA GLY A 86 5.58 -4.03 18.40
C GLY A 86 5.90 -2.54 18.38
N GLY A 87 4.88 -1.67 18.36
CA GLY A 87 5.04 -0.22 18.24
C GLY A 87 5.35 0.51 19.54
N THR A 88 4.83 0.02 20.68
CA THR A 88 5.04 0.70 21.97
C THR A 88 6.51 0.78 22.38
N PRO A 89 7.33 -0.29 22.34
CA PRO A 89 8.72 -0.19 22.78
C PRO A 89 9.56 0.87 22.04
N PRO A 90 9.53 1.00 20.71
CA PRO A 90 10.23 2.07 20.03
C PRO A 90 9.65 3.46 20.31
N MET A 91 8.32 3.63 20.43
CA MET A 91 7.72 4.91 20.81
C MET A 91 8.09 5.34 22.23
N THR A 92 8.31 4.41 23.15
CA THR A 92 8.83 4.70 24.51
C THR A 92 10.26 5.22 24.45
N LYS A 93 11.07 4.76 23.49
CA LYS A 93 12.46 5.25 23.29
C LYS A 93 12.49 6.60 22.59
N SER A 94 11.57 6.87 21.66
CA SER A 94 11.46 8.13 20.93
C SER A 94 9.99 8.50 20.76
N ALA A 95 9.53 9.45 21.57
CA ALA A 95 8.13 9.87 21.59
C ALA A 95 7.66 10.42 20.24
N THR A 96 8.55 11.04 19.47
CA THR A 96 8.23 11.63 18.16
C THR A 96 7.86 10.58 17.11
N LEU A 97 8.24 9.30 17.28
CA LEU A 97 7.81 8.21 16.39
C LEU A 97 6.28 8.07 16.36
N ALA A 98 5.57 8.50 17.40
CA ALA A 98 4.11 8.50 17.43
C ALA A 98 3.45 9.41 16.37
N MET A 99 4.21 10.32 15.73
CA MET A 99 3.73 11.11 14.59
C MET A 99 3.56 10.25 13.33
N ASP A 100 4.39 9.23 13.15
CA ASP A 100 4.38 8.38 11.96
C ASP A 100 3.64 7.05 12.17
N LEU A 101 3.55 6.60 13.40
CA LEU A 101 2.72 5.44 13.78
C LEU A 101 1.33 5.88 14.26
N PRO A 102 0.32 5.04 14.11
CA PRO A 102 0.29 3.72 13.49
C PRO A 102 0.43 3.76 11.97
N MET A 103 0.63 2.59 11.35
CA MET A 103 0.72 2.45 9.90
C MET A 103 -0.61 2.77 9.23
N LYS A 104 -0.55 3.06 7.93
CA LYS A 104 -1.69 3.44 7.11
C LYS A 104 -1.66 2.67 5.79
N ALA A 105 -2.83 2.25 5.34
CA ALA A 105 -3.06 1.77 3.98
C ALA A 105 -4.20 2.58 3.37
N LEU A 106 -4.04 3.00 2.13
CA LEU A 106 -5.03 3.75 1.35
C LEU A 106 -5.68 2.81 0.35
N VAL A 107 -7.00 2.67 0.38
CA VAL A 107 -7.78 2.11 -0.72
C VAL A 107 -8.41 3.26 -1.49
N TRP A 108 -8.21 3.28 -2.81
CA TRP A 108 -8.62 4.41 -3.63
C TRP A 108 -9.00 3.99 -5.05
N GLN A 109 -9.80 4.81 -5.71
CA GLN A 109 -10.24 4.64 -7.09
C GLN A 109 -9.64 5.73 -7.97
N ASP A 110 -9.06 5.35 -9.11
CA ASP A 110 -8.51 6.27 -10.10
C ASP A 110 -9.58 6.80 -11.09
N ASP A 111 -9.15 7.64 -12.04
CA ASP A 111 -10.04 8.24 -13.02
C ASP A 111 -10.56 7.25 -14.08
N GLN A 112 -9.99 6.04 -14.15
CA GLN A 112 -10.45 4.92 -14.97
C GLN A 112 -11.32 3.93 -14.18
N ASP A 113 -11.80 4.31 -12.98
CA ASP A 113 -12.58 3.48 -12.07
C ASP A 113 -11.85 2.24 -11.54
N LYS A 114 -10.52 2.17 -11.72
CA LYS A 114 -9.71 1.09 -11.20
C LYS A 114 -9.42 1.29 -9.72
N VAL A 115 -9.53 0.21 -8.95
CA VAL A 115 -9.30 0.22 -7.50
C VAL A 115 -7.88 -0.20 -7.18
N TRP A 116 -7.27 0.50 -6.22
CA TRP A 116 -5.89 0.32 -5.79
C TRP A 116 -5.81 0.25 -4.27
N LEU A 117 -4.84 -0.53 -3.79
CA LEU A 117 -4.38 -0.53 -2.40
C LEU A 117 -2.94 -0.02 -2.37
N THR A 118 -2.67 1.01 -1.56
CA THR A 118 -1.34 1.63 -1.42
C THR A 118 -0.95 1.71 0.04
N TYR A 119 0.31 1.38 0.37
CA TYR A 119 0.88 1.50 1.71
C TYR A 119 2.38 1.81 1.66
N ASN A 120 2.95 2.28 2.76
CA ASN A 120 4.41 2.43 2.87
C ASN A 120 5.08 1.08 3.00
N SER A 121 6.15 0.82 2.22
CA SER A 121 6.95 -0.38 2.35
C SER A 121 7.62 -0.48 3.72
N SER A 122 7.94 -1.70 4.15
CA SER A 122 8.69 -1.89 5.39
C SER A 122 10.11 -1.33 5.29
N GLU A 123 10.68 -1.34 4.09
CA GLU A 123 11.98 -0.74 3.79
C GLU A 123 11.97 0.77 4.01
N TYR A 124 10.94 1.48 3.53
CA TYR A 124 10.77 2.92 3.80
C TYR A 124 10.64 3.19 5.31
N GLY A 125 9.89 2.36 6.02
CA GLY A 125 9.83 2.41 7.48
C GLY A 125 11.22 2.32 8.10
N ALA A 126 11.99 1.30 7.72
CA ALA A 126 13.31 1.03 8.30
C ALA A 126 14.39 2.03 7.90
N LYS A 127 14.37 2.54 6.67
CA LYS A 127 15.42 3.43 6.15
C LYS A 127 15.14 4.92 6.28
N VAL A 128 13.87 5.32 6.42
CA VAL A 128 13.46 6.72 6.45
C VAL A 128 12.71 7.07 7.74
N ILE A 129 11.61 6.37 8.04
CA ILE A 129 10.76 6.75 9.17
C ILE A 129 11.49 6.57 10.50
N TYR A 130 11.95 5.38 10.82
CA TYR A 130 12.61 5.13 12.12
C TYR A 130 13.91 5.96 12.31
N PRO A 131 14.81 6.07 11.31
CA PRO A 131 16.02 6.87 11.45
C PRO A 131 15.78 8.36 11.72
N ARG A 132 14.74 8.98 11.17
CA ARG A 132 14.39 10.38 11.46
C ARG A 132 14.05 10.61 12.95
N HIS A 133 13.73 9.55 13.70
CA HIS A 133 13.48 9.59 15.13
C HIS A 133 14.65 9.06 15.97
N GLY A 134 15.82 8.89 15.35
CA GLY A 134 17.02 8.36 16.01
C GLY A 134 16.95 6.87 16.35
N LEU A 135 16.10 6.12 15.65
CA LEU A 135 15.88 4.70 15.88
C LEU A 135 16.33 3.87 14.66
N SER A 136 16.61 2.59 14.91
CA SER A 136 16.83 1.59 13.87
C SER A 136 15.83 0.44 14.00
N VAL A 137 15.52 -0.20 12.89
CA VAL A 137 14.68 -1.39 12.83
C VAL A 137 15.58 -2.60 12.60
N PRO A 138 15.53 -3.64 13.45
CA PRO A 138 16.24 -4.89 13.19
C PRO A 138 15.79 -5.51 11.85
N GLU A 139 16.73 -6.07 11.11
CA GLU A 139 16.47 -6.64 9.77
C GLU A 139 15.34 -7.69 9.79
N GLU A 140 15.36 -8.59 10.78
CA GLU A 140 14.32 -9.61 10.91
C GLU A 140 12.92 -9.01 11.19
N ALA A 141 12.85 -7.92 11.94
CA ALA A 141 11.58 -7.21 12.16
C ALA A 141 11.07 -6.55 10.87
N ALA A 142 11.97 -5.96 10.08
CA ALA A 142 11.64 -5.38 8.78
C ALA A 142 11.14 -6.46 7.80
N LYS A 143 11.83 -7.62 7.71
CA LYS A 143 11.40 -8.76 6.89
C LYS A 143 10.04 -9.33 7.33
N GLY A 144 9.83 -9.45 8.64
CA GLY A 144 8.56 -9.92 9.20
C GLY A 144 7.41 -8.97 8.86
N LEU A 145 7.63 -7.66 8.92
CA LEU A 145 6.67 -6.66 8.52
C LEU A 145 6.38 -6.71 7.02
N GLU A 146 7.42 -6.82 6.18
CA GLU A 146 7.27 -6.93 4.73
C GLU A 146 6.40 -8.14 4.36
N LYS A 147 6.70 -9.30 4.93
CA LYS A 147 5.89 -10.51 4.71
C LYS A 147 4.44 -10.29 5.12
N PHE A 148 4.19 -9.69 6.28
CA PHE A 148 2.83 -9.39 6.74
C PHE A 148 2.07 -8.47 5.78
N LEU A 149 2.71 -7.37 5.35
CA LEU A 149 2.10 -6.39 4.44
C LEU A 149 1.81 -7.01 3.07
N THR A 150 2.74 -7.82 2.56
CA THR A 150 2.56 -8.55 1.30
C THR A 150 1.40 -9.52 1.39
N ASP A 151 1.37 -10.39 2.41
CA ASP A 151 0.31 -11.38 2.60
C ASP A 151 -1.07 -10.70 2.74
N ALA A 152 -1.17 -9.65 3.56
CA ALA A 152 -2.43 -8.93 3.79
C ALA A 152 -2.92 -8.21 2.53
N SER A 153 -2.02 -7.57 1.79
CA SER A 153 -2.36 -6.88 0.55
C SER A 153 -2.77 -7.85 -0.56
N ASP A 154 -2.09 -8.98 -0.72
CA ASP A 154 -2.45 -10.00 -1.72
C ASP A 154 -3.83 -10.61 -1.43
N GLN A 155 -4.12 -10.96 -0.17
CA GLN A 155 -5.44 -11.47 0.22
C GLN A 155 -6.59 -10.48 -0.03
N SER A 156 -6.30 -9.19 -0.08
CA SER A 156 -7.31 -8.13 -0.24
C SER A 156 -7.44 -7.59 -1.65
N THR A 157 -6.54 -7.95 -2.55
CA THR A 157 -6.50 -7.42 -3.93
C THR A 157 -6.63 -8.47 -5.03
N GLN A 158 -6.40 -9.76 -4.71
CA GLN A 158 -6.36 -10.88 -5.68
C GLN A 158 -7.55 -11.83 -5.60
#